data_c60f71a7f415f10aec6497efa00a4430
#
_entry.id   c60f71a7f415f10aec6497efa00a4430
#
_cell.length_a   1.000
_cell.length_b   1.000
_cell.length_c   1.000
_cell.angle_alpha   90.00
_cell.angle_beta   90.00
_cell.angle_gamma   90.00
#
_symmetry.space_group_name_H-M   'P 1'
#
loop_
_entity.id
_entity.type
_entity.pdbx_description
1 polymer ?
#
loop_
_entity_poly.entity_id
_entity_poly.type
_entity_poly.pdbx_seq_one_letter_code
_entity_poly.pdbx_strand_id
1 'polypeptide(L)'
;MKTVFDIRIDFERSHGSFVFDKNTNEEFLDMFCMFSSLPLGYNHPVFDDSFDKKIQSLTRLRMCNNLFDSDELIDFKEAFKEISFHESIHFCSTGALAVESALKCAFEFKKNPAAMVLGIKNSYHGINGWGFMTDPEISSVKNRVIHFPQNDWRHYTLDDLIDYVRDSKEDIASVIVEPIQCTAGDIYLDINKLKELQ
;
A
#
# COMPACT_ATOMS: atom_id res chain seq x y z
N MET A 1 -11.42 17.25 -18.10
CA MET A 1 -10.60 16.03 -17.92
C MET A 1 -11.58 14.89 -17.75
N LYS A 2 -11.54 13.87 -18.61
CA LYS A 2 -12.35 12.66 -18.39
C LYS A 2 -11.70 11.80 -17.33
N THR A 3 -12.45 11.36 -16.36
CA THR A 3 -12.04 10.32 -15.41
C THR A 3 -12.05 8.95 -16.11
N VAL A 4 -11.35 7.97 -15.56
CA VAL A 4 -11.29 6.61 -16.11
C VAL A 4 -12.69 6.00 -16.19
N PHE A 5 -13.50 6.23 -15.16
CA PHE A 5 -14.93 5.87 -15.13
C PHE A 5 -15.74 7.16 -15.30
N ASP A 6 -16.67 7.19 -16.25
CA ASP A 6 -17.55 8.35 -16.50
C ASP A 6 -18.70 8.38 -15.46
N ILE A 7 -18.34 8.22 -14.18
CA ILE A 7 -19.25 8.21 -13.05
C ILE A 7 -19.00 9.47 -12.21
N ARG A 8 -20.07 10.18 -11.86
CA ARG A 8 -20.05 11.27 -10.89
C ARG A 8 -20.77 10.83 -9.63
N ILE A 9 -19.99 10.43 -8.62
CA ILE A 9 -20.53 9.85 -7.39
C ILE A 9 -21.39 10.85 -6.63
N ASP A 10 -22.59 10.41 -6.25
CA ASP A 10 -23.44 11.04 -5.25
C ASP A 10 -23.17 10.37 -3.90
N PHE A 11 -22.35 11.00 -3.07
CA PHE A 11 -22.02 10.43 -1.76
C PHE A 11 -23.20 10.41 -0.79
N GLU A 12 -24.19 11.27 -0.96
CA GLU A 12 -25.38 11.30 -0.07
C GLU A 12 -26.32 10.13 -0.36
N ARG A 13 -26.41 9.71 -1.62
CA ARG A 13 -27.30 8.64 -2.08
C ARG A 13 -26.62 7.28 -2.12
N SER A 14 -25.31 7.24 -2.21
CA SER A 14 -24.55 5.98 -2.18
C SER A 14 -24.63 5.32 -0.80
N HIS A 15 -24.77 4.00 -0.73
CA HIS A 15 -24.92 3.29 0.53
C HIS A 15 -24.43 1.84 0.45
N GLY A 16 -23.85 1.34 1.52
CA GLY A 16 -23.30 -0.02 1.56
C GLY A 16 -22.37 -0.28 0.39
N SER A 17 -22.64 -1.30 -0.40
CA SER A 17 -21.87 -1.63 -1.61
C SER A 17 -22.41 -0.99 -2.88
N PHE A 18 -23.27 0.01 -2.79
CA PHE A 18 -23.86 0.64 -3.96
C PHE A 18 -23.42 2.09 -4.12
N VAL A 19 -22.92 2.40 -5.31
CA VAL A 19 -22.55 3.75 -5.73
C VAL A 19 -23.66 4.34 -6.61
N PHE A 20 -24.05 5.57 -6.33
CA PHE A 20 -25.04 6.30 -7.10
C PHE A 20 -24.37 7.30 -8.04
N ASP A 21 -24.70 7.25 -9.32
CA ASP A 21 -24.17 8.18 -10.33
C ASP A 21 -25.10 9.37 -10.56
N LYS A 22 -24.61 10.58 -10.31
CA LYS A 22 -25.34 11.83 -10.58
C LYS A 22 -25.58 12.09 -12.07
N ASN A 23 -24.76 11.54 -12.97
CA ASN A 23 -24.88 11.80 -14.40
C ASN A 23 -26.05 11.03 -15.01
N THR A 24 -26.16 9.75 -14.66
CA THR A 24 -27.21 8.86 -15.20
C THR A 24 -28.43 8.75 -14.30
N ASN A 25 -28.30 9.14 -13.04
CA ASN A 25 -29.30 8.96 -11.98
C ASN A 25 -29.58 7.46 -11.72
N GLU A 26 -28.57 6.63 -11.87
CA GLU A 26 -28.62 5.18 -11.67
C GLU A 26 -27.73 4.74 -10.51
N GLU A 27 -28.04 3.59 -9.97
CA GLU A 27 -27.29 2.93 -8.92
C GLU A 27 -26.52 1.74 -9.49
N PHE A 28 -25.26 1.58 -9.07
CA PHE A 28 -24.38 0.50 -9.49
C PHE A 28 -23.83 -0.24 -8.29
N LEU A 29 -23.68 -1.56 -8.40
CA LEU A 29 -22.90 -2.33 -7.43
C LEU A 29 -21.41 -1.97 -7.59
N ASP A 30 -20.84 -1.45 -6.52
CA ASP A 30 -19.43 -1.09 -6.50
C ASP A 30 -18.55 -2.33 -6.22
N MET A 31 -17.96 -2.87 -7.29
CA MET A 31 -16.99 -3.96 -7.20
C MET A 31 -15.54 -3.45 -7.15
N PHE A 32 -15.36 -2.13 -7.17
CA PHE A 32 -14.06 -1.50 -7.17
C PHE A 32 -13.58 -1.14 -5.75
N CYS A 33 -14.51 -0.78 -4.86
CA CYS A 33 -14.25 -0.44 -3.45
C CYS A 33 -13.10 0.56 -3.25
N MET A 34 -12.90 1.48 -4.19
CA MET A 34 -11.79 2.47 -4.17
C MET A 34 -10.43 1.82 -3.89
N PHE A 35 -10.07 0.77 -4.63
CA PHE A 35 -8.88 -0.06 -4.41
C PHE A 35 -8.81 -0.64 -2.99
N SER A 36 -9.91 -1.18 -2.52
CA SER A 36 -10.06 -1.74 -1.15
C SER A 36 -9.87 -0.71 -0.02
N SER A 37 -9.90 0.58 -0.31
CA SER A 37 -9.84 1.63 0.72
C SER A 37 -11.20 1.98 1.32
N LEU A 38 -12.27 1.35 0.85
CA LEU A 38 -13.65 1.54 1.32
C LEU A 38 -14.25 0.21 1.85
N PRO A 39 -13.63 -0.44 2.84
CA PRO A 39 -14.02 -1.79 3.27
C PRO A 39 -15.41 -1.86 3.92
N LEU A 40 -15.91 -0.75 4.46
CA LEU A 40 -17.24 -0.66 5.07
C LEU A 40 -18.32 -0.20 4.08
N GLY A 41 -17.94 0.13 2.84
CA GLY A 41 -18.86 0.71 1.86
C GLY A 41 -19.23 2.16 2.18
N TYR A 42 -20.22 2.66 1.44
CA TYR A 42 -20.69 4.05 1.52
C TYR A 42 -21.65 4.24 2.70
N ASN A 43 -21.51 5.34 3.43
CA ASN A 43 -22.42 5.78 4.49
C ASN A 43 -22.74 4.68 5.52
N HIS A 44 -21.71 3.94 5.94
CA HIS A 44 -21.88 2.90 6.93
C HIS A 44 -22.39 3.48 8.27
N PRO A 45 -23.38 2.85 8.94
CA PRO A 45 -23.99 3.39 10.16
C PRO A 45 -23.03 3.62 11.34
N VAL A 46 -21.83 3.05 11.31
CA VAL A 46 -20.80 3.32 12.33
C VAL A 46 -20.33 4.79 12.31
N PHE A 47 -20.50 5.48 11.18
CA PHE A 47 -20.20 6.91 11.02
C PHE A 47 -21.43 7.74 11.39
N ASP A 48 -21.73 7.78 12.66
CA ASP A 48 -22.86 8.51 13.23
C ASP A 48 -22.46 9.94 13.67
N ASP A 49 -23.43 10.66 14.26
CA ASP A 49 -23.21 12.02 14.76
C ASP A 49 -22.08 12.11 15.82
N SER A 50 -21.81 11.03 16.56
CA SER A 50 -20.74 11.01 17.57
C SER A 50 -19.37 10.92 16.89
N PHE A 51 -19.27 10.13 15.82
CA PHE A 51 -18.10 10.04 14.97
C PHE A 51 -17.82 11.38 14.28
N ASP A 52 -18.85 12.03 13.72
CA ASP A 52 -18.71 13.33 13.07
C ASP A 52 -18.18 14.40 14.02
N LYS A 53 -18.67 14.45 15.25
CA LYS A 53 -18.17 15.36 16.29
C LYS A 53 -16.69 15.10 16.60
N LYS A 54 -16.31 13.83 16.69
CA LYS A 54 -14.91 13.44 16.91
C LYS A 54 -14.03 13.90 15.74
N ILE A 55 -14.43 13.64 14.50
CA ILE A 55 -13.69 14.10 13.30
C ILE A 55 -13.59 15.61 13.28
N GLN A 56 -14.64 16.36 13.56
CA GLN A 56 -14.59 17.83 13.64
C GLN A 56 -13.57 18.34 14.66
N SER A 57 -13.43 17.68 15.79
CA SER A 57 -12.40 18.05 16.78
C SER A 57 -10.99 17.75 16.26
N LEU A 58 -10.80 16.58 15.64
CA LEU A 58 -9.52 16.13 15.08
C LEU A 58 -9.03 17.03 13.92
N THR A 59 -9.94 17.59 13.12
CA THR A 59 -9.57 18.49 12.02
C THR A 59 -8.86 19.77 12.48
N ARG A 60 -8.97 20.13 13.76
CA ARG A 60 -8.26 21.26 14.38
C ARG A 60 -6.85 20.88 14.83
N LEU A 61 -6.56 19.60 14.94
CA LEU A 61 -5.26 19.09 15.34
C LEU A 61 -4.36 19.08 14.11
N ARG A 62 -3.56 20.10 13.93
CA ARG A 62 -2.54 20.15 12.88
C ARG A 62 -1.27 19.50 13.40
N MET A 63 -1.35 18.21 13.69
CA MET A 63 -0.16 17.47 14.07
C MET A 63 0.75 17.29 12.86
N CYS A 64 1.99 17.68 12.99
CA CYS A 64 3.01 17.31 12.05
C CYS A 64 3.80 16.12 12.61
N ASN A 65 3.58 14.99 12.01
CA ASN A 65 4.37 13.77 12.12
C ASN A 65 4.57 13.16 13.53
N ASN A 66 5.69 12.47 13.70
CA ASN A 66 6.04 11.65 14.84
C ASN A 66 6.77 12.41 15.97
N LEU A 67 6.71 13.75 16.00
CA LEU A 67 7.43 14.55 17.00
C LEU A 67 6.63 14.74 18.30
N PHE A 68 5.31 14.61 18.22
CA PHE A 68 4.42 14.77 19.36
C PHE A 68 3.36 13.68 19.37
N ASP A 69 2.99 13.22 20.53
CA ASP A 69 1.85 12.32 20.72
C ASP A 69 0.60 13.15 21.11
N SER A 70 -0.57 12.56 20.84
CA SER A 70 -1.86 12.96 21.40
C SER A 70 -2.57 11.71 21.91
N ASP A 71 -3.58 11.90 22.74
CA ASP A 71 -4.34 10.77 23.27
C ASP A 71 -4.94 9.92 22.14
N GLU A 72 -5.47 10.55 21.10
CA GLU A 72 -6.04 9.86 19.94
C GLU A 72 -4.99 9.07 19.14
N LEU A 73 -3.76 9.58 19.04
CA LEU A 73 -2.67 8.87 18.37
C LEU A 73 -2.19 7.68 19.21
N ILE A 74 -2.15 7.84 20.52
CA ILE A 74 -1.81 6.77 21.46
C ILE A 74 -2.86 5.66 21.39
N ASP A 75 -4.13 6.01 21.50
CA ASP A 75 -5.27 5.07 21.40
C ASP A 75 -5.23 4.29 20.07
N PHE A 76 -4.94 5.00 18.97
CA PHE A 76 -4.80 4.35 17.65
C PHE A 76 -3.61 3.38 17.60
N LYS A 77 -2.46 3.78 18.12
CA LYS A 77 -1.27 2.90 18.17
C LYS A 77 -1.53 1.64 18.99
N GLU A 78 -2.21 1.77 20.13
CA GLU A 78 -2.57 0.66 20.99
C GLU A 78 -3.55 -0.29 20.30
N ALA A 79 -4.63 0.22 19.72
CA ALA A 79 -5.58 -0.59 18.95
C ALA A 79 -4.92 -1.28 17.73
N PHE A 80 -4.00 -0.61 17.05
CA PHE A 80 -3.30 -1.20 15.92
C PHE A 80 -2.34 -2.32 16.36
N LYS A 81 -1.73 -2.23 17.53
CA LYS A 81 -0.86 -3.27 18.08
C LYS A 81 -1.60 -4.60 18.34
N GLU A 82 -2.89 -4.56 18.59
CA GLU A 82 -3.70 -5.77 18.78
C GLU A 82 -3.78 -6.64 17.51
N ILE A 83 -3.66 -6.03 16.33
CA ILE A 83 -3.72 -6.71 15.03
C ILE A 83 -2.36 -6.77 14.33
N SER A 84 -1.35 -6.08 14.84
CA SER A 84 0.01 -6.06 14.30
C SER A 84 0.95 -6.89 15.19
N PHE A 85 1.83 -7.66 14.57
CA PHE A 85 2.90 -8.37 15.27
C PHE A 85 4.18 -7.53 15.43
N HIS A 86 4.15 -6.25 15.04
CA HIS A 86 5.26 -5.31 15.19
C HIS A 86 4.99 -4.32 16.33
N GLU A 87 6.00 -4.07 17.16
CA GLU A 87 5.91 -3.13 18.27
C GLU A 87 6.04 -1.67 17.80
N SER A 88 6.80 -1.44 16.73
CA SER A 88 7.07 -0.11 16.20
C SER A 88 6.24 0.15 14.95
N ILE A 89 5.59 1.31 14.91
CA ILE A 89 4.74 1.73 13.81
C ILE A 89 5.24 3.06 13.28
N HIS A 90 5.42 3.14 11.96
CA HIS A 90 5.71 4.39 11.26
C HIS A 90 4.55 4.76 10.34
N PHE A 91 4.03 5.97 10.50
CA PHE A 91 2.89 6.46 9.73
C PHE A 91 3.35 7.27 8.52
N CYS A 92 2.78 6.96 7.38
CA CYS A 92 2.98 7.66 6.13
C CYS A 92 1.64 8.09 5.53
N SER A 93 1.63 9.18 4.78
CA SER A 93 0.41 9.69 4.16
C SER A 93 -0.05 8.91 2.93
N THR A 94 0.78 8.02 2.38
CA THR A 94 0.43 7.14 1.26
C THR A 94 1.15 5.80 1.37
N GLY A 95 0.61 4.76 0.73
CA GLY A 95 1.25 3.44 0.63
C GLY A 95 2.63 3.51 -0.06
N ALA A 96 2.78 4.35 -1.09
CA ALA A 96 4.06 4.53 -1.77
C ALA A 96 5.14 5.07 -0.82
N LEU A 97 4.81 6.04 0.04
CA LEU A 97 5.74 6.56 1.06
C LEU A 97 6.04 5.51 2.15
N ALA A 98 5.08 4.66 2.48
CA ALA A 98 5.29 3.57 3.43
C ALA A 98 6.28 2.54 2.86
N VAL A 99 6.13 2.15 1.59
CA VAL A 99 7.10 1.29 0.89
C VAL A 99 8.49 1.92 0.87
N GLU A 100 8.58 3.20 0.53
CA GLU A 100 9.86 3.92 0.50
C GLU A 100 10.54 3.96 1.88
N SER A 101 9.77 4.20 2.93
CA SER A 101 10.27 4.18 4.31
C SER A 101 10.74 2.78 4.73
N ALA A 102 10.00 1.73 4.36
CA ALA A 102 10.38 0.36 4.65
C ALA A 102 11.70 -0.03 3.96
N LEU A 103 11.82 0.29 2.67
CA LEU A 103 13.06 0.03 1.91
C LEU A 103 14.24 0.82 2.48
N LYS A 104 14.03 2.07 2.85
CA LYS A 104 15.06 2.86 3.53
C LYS A 104 15.52 2.21 4.82
N CYS A 105 14.59 1.73 5.65
CA CYS A 105 14.95 0.99 6.88
C CYS A 105 15.77 -0.26 6.57
N ALA A 106 15.44 -1.00 5.51
CA ALA A 106 16.17 -2.18 5.10
C ALA A 106 17.62 -1.86 4.70
N PHE A 107 17.85 -0.81 3.93
CA PHE A 107 19.21 -0.37 3.58
C PHE A 107 19.99 0.13 4.79
N GLU A 108 19.37 0.89 5.68
CA GLU A 108 20.00 1.35 6.92
C GLU A 108 20.38 0.17 7.83
N PHE A 109 19.53 -0.83 7.94
CA PHE A 109 19.81 -2.06 8.67
C PHE A 109 21.00 -2.82 8.08
N LYS A 110 21.04 -2.96 6.76
CA LYS A 110 22.14 -3.61 6.05
C LYS A 110 23.45 -2.83 6.09
N LYS A 111 23.38 -1.51 6.26
CA LYS A 111 24.56 -0.60 6.17
C LYS A 111 25.34 -0.76 4.86
N ASN A 112 24.66 -1.19 3.82
CA ASN A 112 25.23 -1.36 2.48
C ASN A 112 24.27 -0.76 1.43
N PRO A 113 24.56 0.43 0.90
CA PRO A 113 23.72 1.07 -0.10
C PRO A 113 23.76 0.37 -1.47
N ALA A 114 24.67 -0.57 -1.67
CA ALA A 114 24.77 -1.40 -2.86
C ALA A 114 24.05 -2.75 -2.73
N ALA A 115 23.45 -3.03 -1.57
CA ALA A 115 22.66 -4.24 -1.38
C ALA A 115 21.44 -4.25 -2.29
N MET A 116 21.01 -5.44 -2.69
CA MET A 116 19.91 -5.62 -3.64
C MET A 116 18.55 -5.59 -2.95
N VAL A 117 17.55 -5.14 -3.68
CA VAL A 117 16.14 -5.39 -3.39
C VAL A 117 15.61 -6.36 -4.43
N LEU A 118 14.99 -7.42 -3.97
CA LEU A 118 14.37 -8.42 -4.83
C LEU A 118 12.85 -8.27 -4.80
N GLY A 119 12.22 -8.41 -5.94
CA GLY A 119 10.77 -8.33 -6.11
C GLY A 119 10.25 -9.48 -6.96
N ILE A 120 8.95 -9.65 -7.00
CA ILE A 120 8.25 -10.62 -7.85
C ILE A 120 7.70 -9.88 -9.07
N LYS A 121 7.71 -10.52 -10.23
CA LYS A 121 7.09 -10.00 -11.45
C LYS A 121 5.63 -9.65 -11.22
N ASN A 122 5.16 -8.60 -11.91
CA ASN A 122 3.79 -8.10 -11.84
C ASN A 122 3.36 -7.55 -10.47
N SER A 123 4.29 -7.22 -9.60
CA SER A 123 4.00 -6.57 -8.32
C SER A 123 3.74 -5.08 -8.48
N TYR A 124 2.91 -4.53 -7.60
CA TYR A 124 2.66 -3.10 -7.51
C TYR A 124 2.95 -2.59 -6.10
N HIS A 125 3.95 -1.74 -5.98
CA HIS A 125 4.39 -1.16 -4.69
C HIS A 125 4.35 0.36 -4.68
N GLY A 126 3.56 0.96 -5.55
CA GLY A 126 3.42 2.41 -5.70
C GLY A 126 3.91 2.91 -7.05
N ILE A 127 3.43 4.09 -7.45
CA ILE A 127 3.68 4.67 -8.78
C ILE A 127 4.88 5.62 -8.82
N ASN A 128 5.55 5.82 -7.70
CA ASN A 128 6.68 6.75 -7.58
C ASN A 128 7.75 6.20 -6.64
N GLY A 129 8.90 6.86 -6.66
CA GLY A 129 10.03 6.51 -5.81
C GLY A 129 10.55 5.09 -6.05
N TRP A 130 11.02 4.44 -5.00
CA TRP A 130 11.57 3.10 -5.08
C TRP A 130 10.50 2.03 -5.30
N GLY A 131 9.28 2.25 -4.83
CA GLY A 131 8.16 1.34 -5.10
C GLY A 131 7.90 1.16 -6.60
N PHE A 132 8.05 2.22 -7.39
CA PHE A 132 7.94 2.17 -8.85
C PHE A 132 9.00 1.28 -9.51
N MET A 133 10.19 1.20 -8.92
CA MET A 133 11.29 0.40 -9.47
C MET A 133 11.11 -1.10 -9.21
N THR A 134 10.23 -1.48 -8.27
CA THR A 134 10.01 -2.89 -7.91
C THR A 134 9.16 -3.64 -8.93
N ASP A 135 8.37 -2.95 -9.77
CA ASP A 135 7.82 -3.50 -11.00
C ASP A 135 7.57 -2.42 -12.06
N PRO A 136 8.57 -2.09 -12.86
CA PRO A 136 8.45 -1.10 -13.94
C PRO A 136 7.54 -1.54 -15.09
N GLU A 137 7.17 -2.83 -15.20
CA GLU A 137 6.33 -3.32 -16.29
C GLU A 137 4.87 -2.92 -16.14
N ILE A 138 4.37 -2.79 -14.92
CA ILE A 138 3.01 -2.34 -14.64
C ILE A 138 2.86 -0.83 -14.83
N SER A 139 3.94 -0.08 -14.69
CA SER A 139 3.87 1.36 -14.86
C SER A 139 3.63 1.74 -16.33
N SER A 140 2.76 2.71 -16.55
CA SER A 140 2.52 3.31 -17.87
C SER A 140 3.75 4.02 -18.46
N VAL A 141 4.86 4.04 -17.75
CA VAL A 141 6.09 4.77 -18.09
C VAL A 141 7.25 3.78 -18.31
N LYS A 142 7.06 2.88 -19.27
CA LYS A 142 8.03 1.81 -19.61
C LYS A 142 9.45 2.27 -19.99
N ASN A 143 9.68 3.55 -20.25
CA ASN A 143 10.94 4.04 -20.83
C ASN A 143 11.66 5.12 -20.01
N ARG A 144 11.24 5.38 -18.78
CA ARG A 144 12.01 6.28 -17.92
C ARG A 144 12.96 5.47 -17.06
N VAL A 145 14.20 5.47 -17.47
CA VAL A 145 15.30 5.01 -16.62
C VAL A 145 15.45 6.04 -15.50
N ILE A 146 14.84 5.77 -14.36
CA ILE A 146 15.16 6.50 -13.15
C ILE A 146 16.42 5.82 -12.60
N HIS A 147 17.55 6.44 -12.83
CA HIS A 147 18.80 6.03 -12.21
C HIS A 147 18.74 6.39 -10.72
N PHE A 148 18.27 5.47 -9.90
CA PHE A 148 18.64 5.51 -8.50
C PHE A 148 20.07 4.99 -8.39
N PRO A 149 21.00 5.79 -7.91
CA PRO A 149 22.37 5.37 -7.84
C PRO A 149 22.47 4.15 -6.93
N GLN A 150 23.04 3.10 -7.43
CA GLN A 150 23.68 1.99 -6.71
C GLN A 150 22.83 0.78 -6.34
N ASN A 151 21.52 0.72 -6.61
CA ASN A 151 20.72 -0.43 -6.23
C ASN A 151 20.45 -1.33 -7.43
N ASP A 152 20.74 -2.61 -7.27
CA ASP A 152 20.38 -3.62 -8.26
C ASP A 152 18.96 -4.11 -7.95
N TRP A 153 18.02 -3.80 -8.84
CA TRP A 153 16.62 -4.18 -8.73
C TRP A 153 16.36 -5.36 -9.66
N ARG A 154 16.03 -6.50 -9.08
CA ARG A 154 15.74 -7.72 -9.83
C ARG A 154 14.34 -8.21 -9.56
N HIS A 155 13.70 -8.71 -10.60
CA HIS A 155 12.34 -9.22 -10.55
C HIS A 155 12.31 -10.70 -10.93
N TYR A 156 11.74 -11.51 -10.05
CA TYR A 156 11.68 -12.95 -10.15
C TYR A 156 10.24 -13.46 -10.10
N THR A 157 10.00 -14.66 -10.64
CA THR A 157 8.85 -15.48 -10.20
C THR A 157 9.07 -15.90 -8.76
N LEU A 158 8.02 -16.34 -8.06
CA LEU A 158 8.17 -16.74 -6.65
C LEU A 158 9.16 -17.91 -6.49
N ASP A 159 9.13 -18.88 -7.40
CA ASP A 159 10.07 -20.01 -7.38
C ASP A 159 11.51 -19.56 -7.64
N ASP A 160 11.73 -18.78 -8.68
CA ASP A 160 13.05 -18.24 -8.99
C ASP A 160 13.60 -17.40 -7.83
N LEU A 161 12.72 -16.64 -7.15
CA LEU A 161 13.10 -15.80 -6.03
C LEU A 161 13.56 -16.64 -4.83
N ILE A 162 12.83 -17.70 -4.49
CA ILE A 162 13.19 -18.60 -3.39
C ILE A 162 14.54 -19.25 -3.66
N ASP A 163 14.71 -19.80 -4.86
CA ASP A 163 15.96 -20.46 -5.24
C ASP A 163 17.12 -19.44 -5.23
N TYR A 164 16.90 -18.24 -5.75
CA TYR A 164 17.92 -17.20 -5.74
C TYR A 164 18.33 -16.78 -4.33
N VAL A 165 17.36 -16.55 -3.44
CA VAL A 165 17.64 -16.17 -2.03
C VAL A 165 18.42 -17.27 -1.31
N ARG A 166 18.07 -18.54 -1.58
CA ARG A 166 18.74 -19.71 -0.99
C ARG A 166 20.20 -19.85 -1.42
N ASP A 167 20.46 -19.65 -2.70
CA ASP A 167 21.76 -19.95 -3.31
C ASP A 167 22.66 -18.71 -3.48
N SER A 168 22.14 -17.52 -3.31
CA SER A 168 22.86 -16.27 -3.53
C SER A 168 23.91 -16.03 -2.45
N LYS A 169 25.07 -15.57 -2.90
CA LYS A 169 26.13 -14.99 -2.03
C LYS A 169 26.10 -13.47 -2.01
N GLU A 170 25.16 -12.87 -2.74
CA GLU A 170 25.02 -11.42 -2.85
C GLU A 170 24.37 -10.85 -1.60
N ASP A 171 24.61 -9.58 -1.34
CA ASP A 171 24.03 -8.89 -0.18
C ASP A 171 22.62 -8.40 -0.53
N ILE A 172 21.63 -9.01 0.08
CA ILE A 172 20.22 -8.71 -0.12
C ILE A 172 19.74 -7.83 1.03
N ALA A 173 19.27 -6.62 0.72
CA ALA A 173 18.69 -5.70 1.70
C ALA A 173 17.28 -6.11 2.10
N SER A 174 16.47 -6.47 1.12
CA SER A 174 15.08 -6.89 1.36
C SER A 174 14.53 -7.70 0.20
N VAL A 175 13.48 -8.45 0.50
CA VAL A 175 12.56 -9.03 -0.48
C VAL A 175 11.21 -8.32 -0.28
N ILE A 176 10.63 -7.81 -1.35
CA ILE A 176 9.33 -7.18 -1.31
C ILE A 176 8.31 -7.96 -2.15
N VAL A 177 7.18 -8.31 -1.55
CA VAL A 177 6.15 -9.12 -2.20
C VAL A 177 4.75 -8.60 -1.88
N GLU A 178 3.83 -8.82 -2.80
CA GLU A 178 2.39 -8.76 -2.54
C GLU A 178 1.90 -10.21 -2.39
N PRO A 179 1.32 -10.61 -1.26
CA PRO A 179 0.71 -11.95 -1.13
C PRO A 179 -0.42 -12.20 -2.13
N ILE A 180 -1.11 -11.12 -2.52
CA ILE A 180 -2.13 -11.08 -3.57
C ILE A 180 -1.77 -9.93 -4.50
N GLN A 181 -1.42 -10.23 -5.74
CA GLN A 181 -1.05 -9.23 -6.74
C GLN A 181 -2.32 -8.68 -7.41
N CYS A 182 -2.99 -7.74 -6.76
CA CYS A 182 -4.28 -7.21 -7.21
C CYS A 182 -4.20 -6.51 -8.56
N THR A 183 -3.21 -5.64 -8.76
CA THR A 183 -3.04 -4.88 -10.02
C THR A 183 -2.77 -5.79 -11.22
N ALA A 184 -2.19 -6.96 -10.99
CA ALA A 184 -1.90 -7.95 -12.03
C ALA A 184 -3.08 -8.89 -12.33
N GLY A 185 -4.24 -8.70 -11.68
CA GLY A 185 -5.45 -9.50 -11.89
C GLY A 185 -5.70 -10.53 -10.78
N ASP A 186 -5.47 -10.13 -9.54
CA ASP A 186 -5.73 -10.91 -8.33
C ASP A 186 -5.00 -12.27 -8.31
N ILE A 187 -3.70 -12.23 -8.57
CA ILE A 187 -2.86 -13.42 -8.51
C ILE A 187 -2.52 -13.73 -7.05
N TYR A 188 -3.00 -14.87 -6.56
CA TYR A 188 -2.70 -15.36 -5.22
C TYR A 188 -1.39 -16.12 -5.21
N LEU A 189 -0.43 -15.68 -4.42
CA LEU A 189 0.83 -16.40 -4.24
C LEU A 189 0.64 -17.57 -3.26
N ASP A 190 1.39 -18.65 -3.47
CA ASP A 190 1.34 -19.81 -2.58
C ASP A 190 1.90 -19.45 -1.20
N ILE A 191 1.05 -19.53 -0.18
CA ILE A 191 1.38 -19.19 1.20
C ILE A 191 2.50 -20.06 1.78
N ASN A 192 2.64 -21.31 1.34
CA ASN A 192 3.70 -22.18 1.82
C ASN A 192 5.05 -21.75 1.23
N LYS A 193 5.07 -21.36 -0.03
CA LYS A 193 6.27 -20.79 -0.67
C LYS A 193 6.65 -19.43 -0.05
N LEU A 194 5.67 -18.60 0.31
CA LEU A 194 5.96 -17.34 1.02
C LEU A 194 6.59 -17.58 2.39
N LYS A 195 6.21 -18.66 3.09
CA LYS A 195 6.84 -19.04 4.37
C LYS A 195 8.28 -19.50 4.21
N GLU A 196 8.68 -19.98 3.03
CA GLU A 196 10.07 -20.37 2.77
C GLU A 196 11.00 -19.13 2.66
N LEU A 197 10.45 -17.94 2.44
CA LEU A 197 11.20 -16.67 2.39
C LEU A 197 11.47 -16.08 3.78
N GLN A 198 10.84 -16.57 4.84
CA GLN A 198 11.02 -16.13 6.22
C GLN A 198 12.22 -16.82 6.86
#